data_2dd1f6be9d163661158bccbafb33a26a
#
_entry.id   2dd1f6be9d163661158bccbafb33a26a
#
_cell.length_a   1.000
_cell.length_b   1.000
_cell.length_c   1.000
_cell.angle_alpha   90.00
_cell.angle_beta   90.00
_cell.angle_gamma   90.00
#
_symmetry.space_group_name_H-M   'P 1'
#
loop_
_entity.id
_entity.type
_entity.pdbx_description
1 polymer ?
#
loop_
_entity_poly.entity_id
_entity_poly.type
_entity_poly.pdbx_seq_one_letter_code
_entity_poly.pdbx_strand_id
1 'polypeptide(L)'
;LYMVLDRYDAGEDVRSAAGLEIKRQVLPWYSKDGEIKTPDGKNGFTDNNATKNPYLEEYGRGVCTARSTWYHTHMIWTPDNTDLRHAKGNWIEMTDLVYNNPELEKSKSPWYGKPLQFRDDQGNILVNDTIRDWVGWPHYKTNIADQKDSWWRGGWADWYVFRLAETYLLRAEAYVWKGGMDNLQKAADDVNEVRRRAQASEFTANDMTIRTILDERARELYYEEPRKTELTRIAFIYAKTGKVDDKGRTYDMEHFTEKNFFYDHIMDVTEFYNKGVKTSAGNYYTMAPHHVLWPIALNAISTNVQGHINQTPGYTGSENNIEPLDIS
;
A
#
# COMPACT_ATOMS: atom_id res chain seq x y z
N LEU A 1 -17.75 -4.99 -13.70
CA LEU A 1 -16.38 -4.50 -13.78
C LEU A 1 -16.41 -3.05 -14.25
N TYR A 2 -15.88 -2.15 -13.46
CA TYR A 2 -15.65 -0.75 -13.83
C TYR A 2 -14.14 -0.51 -13.84
N MET A 3 -13.60 0.05 -14.93
CA MET A 3 -12.17 0.24 -15.10
C MET A 3 -11.87 1.56 -15.79
N VAL A 4 -10.69 2.10 -15.57
CA VAL A 4 -10.09 3.14 -16.38
C VAL A 4 -9.41 2.46 -17.55
N LEU A 5 -9.79 2.84 -18.76
CA LEU A 5 -9.14 2.37 -19.99
C LEU A 5 -7.91 3.24 -20.25
N ASP A 6 -6.77 2.61 -20.34
CA ASP A 6 -5.50 3.27 -20.66
C ASP A 6 -4.76 2.40 -21.68
N ARG A 7 -4.97 2.70 -22.98
CA ARG A 7 -4.45 1.90 -24.08
C ARG A 7 -3.70 2.77 -25.06
N TYR A 8 -2.51 2.36 -25.40
CA TYR A 8 -1.63 3.07 -26.33
C TYR A 8 -2.31 3.39 -27.69
N ASP A 9 -3.11 2.48 -28.22
CA ASP A 9 -3.75 2.60 -29.53
C ASP A 9 -5.15 3.26 -29.49
N ALA A 10 -5.60 3.73 -28.32
CA ALA A 10 -6.94 4.31 -28.17
C ALA A 10 -7.08 5.76 -28.67
N GLY A 11 -6.00 6.36 -29.16
CA GLY A 11 -5.98 7.75 -29.61
C GLY A 11 -6.16 8.77 -28.48
N GLU A 12 -5.93 8.36 -27.25
CA GLU A 12 -6.01 9.20 -26.08
C GLU A 12 -4.90 10.25 -26.09
N ASP A 13 -5.23 11.45 -25.63
CA ASP A 13 -4.25 12.54 -25.50
C ASP A 13 -3.33 12.21 -24.30
N VAL A 14 -2.28 11.52 -24.62
CA VAL A 14 -1.30 11.07 -23.63
C VAL A 14 -0.36 12.20 -23.29
N ARG A 15 -0.62 12.86 -22.22
CA ARG A 15 0.18 13.98 -21.70
C ARG A 15 1.58 13.57 -21.24
N SER A 16 1.81 12.30 -21.00
CA SER A 16 3.15 11.77 -20.78
C SER A 16 3.32 10.52 -21.63
N ALA A 17 4.48 10.35 -22.22
CA ALA A 17 4.86 9.13 -22.95
C ALA A 17 4.91 7.88 -22.03
N ALA A 18 4.33 7.95 -20.85
CA ALA A 18 4.48 6.98 -19.78
C ALA A 18 3.17 6.31 -19.36
N GLY A 19 2.02 6.69 -19.92
CA GLY A 19 0.71 6.14 -19.54
C GLY A 19 0.33 6.39 -18.08
N LEU A 20 -0.45 5.51 -17.51
CA LEU A 20 -0.90 5.60 -16.13
C LEU A 20 0.27 5.37 -15.15
N GLU A 21 0.59 6.36 -14.33
CA GLU A 21 1.75 6.33 -13.43
C GLU A 21 1.54 5.49 -12.15
N ILE A 22 0.49 4.67 -12.05
CA ILE A 22 0.25 3.83 -10.86
C ILE A 22 1.42 2.89 -10.62
N LYS A 23 1.89 2.21 -11.67
CA LYS A 23 3.07 1.36 -11.62
C LYS A 23 4.28 2.07 -10.99
N ARG A 24 4.53 3.32 -11.39
CA ARG A 24 5.62 4.14 -10.84
C ARG A 24 5.47 4.40 -9.34
N GLN A 25 4.24 4.63 -8.88
CA GLN A 25 3.99 4.98 -7.49
C GLN A 25 4.15 3.78 -6.54
N VAL A 26 3.90 2.57 -7.02
CA VAL A 26 3.68 1.41 -6.17
C VAL A 26 4.82 0.38 -6.18
N LEU A 27 5.62 0.30 -7.25
CA LEU A 27 6.72 -0.65 -7.34
C LEU A 27 8.00 -0.11 -6.66
N PRO A 28 8.87 -0.99 -6.14
CA PRO A 28 10.10 -0.58 -5.49
C PRO A 28 11.09 0.06 -6.46
N TRP A 29 12.02 0.86 -5.94
CA TRP A 29 13.04 1.55 -6.72
C TRP A 29 14.37 0.80 -6.71
N TYR A 30 14.32 -0.49 -6.94
CA TYR A 30 15.49 -1.38 -6.79
C TYR A 30 16.58 -1.17 -7.83
N SER A 31 16.27 -0.70 -9.02
CA SER A 31 17.21 -0.63 -10.13
C SER A 31 18.00 0.68 -10.23
N LYS A 32 17.71 1.68 -9.38
CA LYS A 32 18.48 2.93 -9.39
C LYS A 32 19.91 2.71 -8.89
N ASP A 33 20.86 3.36 -9.54
CA ASP A 33 22.26 3.34 -9.12
C ASP A 33 22.43 3.76 -7.67
N GLY A 34 23.06 2.88 -6.89
CA GLY A 34 23.38 3.14 -5.51
C GLY A 34 22.31 2.80 -4.47
N GLU A 35 21.09 2.50 -4.88
CA GLU A 35 20.02 2.13 -3.92
C GLU A 35 20.24 0.74 -3.32
N ILE A 36 20.69 -0.22 -4.12
CA ILE A 36 21.01 -1.58 -3.67
C ILE A 36 22.51 -1.84 -3.88
N LYS A 37 23.20 -2.22 -2.83
CA LYS A 37 24.63 -2.55 -2.85
C LYS A 37 24.87 -4.05 -2.73
N THR A 38 25.96 -4.51 -3.36
CA THR A 38 26.55 -5.81 -3.06
C THR A 38 27.23 -5.78 -1.70
N PRO A 39 27.49 -6.94 -1.05
CA PRO A 39 28.24 -7.00 0.21
C PRO A 39 29.63 -6.35 0.18
N ASP A 40 30.25 -6.27 -0.99
CA ASP A 40 31.53 -5.55 -1.18
C ASP A 40 31.36 -4.06 -1.59
N GLY A 41 30.12 -3.52 -1.43
CA GLY A 41 29.84 -2.09 -1.56
C GLY A 41 29.67 -1.56 -2.99
N LYS A 42 29.63 -2.44 -4.01
CA LYS A 42 29.40 -2.03 -5.40
C LYS A 42 27.90 -1.88 -5.69
N ASN A 43 27.56 -1.15 -6.75
CA ASN A 43 26.18 -1.06 -7.20
C ASN A 43 25.68 -2.41 -7.71
N GLY A 44 24.60 -2.90 -7.12
CA GLY A 44 23.99 -4.19 -7.47
C GLY A 44 23.23 -4.18 -8.79
N PHE A 45 22.66 -3.01 -9.13
CA PHE A 45 21.91 -2.75 -10.35
C PHE A 45 22.42 -1.50 -11.07
N THR A 46 22.09 -1.39 -12.35
CA THR A 46 22.13 -0.14 -13.09
C THR A 46 20.83 0.02 -13.87
N ASP A 47 20.36 1.25 -13.95
CA ASP A 47 19.16 1.64 -14.68
C ASP A 47 19.47 2.94 -15.43
N ASN A 48 20.23 2.81 -16.49
CA ASN A 48 20.44 3.93 -17.39
C ASN A 48 19.76 3.65 -18.74
N ASN A 49 19.48 4.71 -19.49
CA ASN A 49 18.80 4.63 -20.79
C ASN A 49 19.57 3.80 -21.84
N ALA A 50 20.86 3.57 -21.63
CA ALA A 50 21.71 2.80 -22.53
C ALA A 50 21.76 1.31 -22.19
N THR A 51 21.47 0.96 -20.93
CA THR A 51 21.54 -0.42 -20.44
C THR A 51 20.23 -0.73 -19.72
N LYS A 52 19.23 -1.16 -20.48
CA LYS A 52 17.95 -1.58 -19.90
C LYS A 52 18.18 -2.80 -19.01
N ASN A 53 17.84 -2.69 -17.74
CA ASN A 53 17.86 -3.84 -16.85
C ASN A 53 16.71 -4.78 -17.25
N PRO A 54 16.96 -6.09 -17.53
CA PRO A 54 15.94 -7.02 -17.96
C PRO A 54 14.78 -7.15 -16.96
N TYR A 55 15.00 -6.94 -15.68
CA TYR A 55 13.95 -6.94 -14.66
C TYR A 55 12.92 -5.83 -14.82
N LEU A 56 13.24 -4.75 -15.54
CA LEU A 56 12.27 -3.68 -15.80
C LEU A 56 11.12 -4.18 -16.68
N GLU A 57 11.42 -5.05 -17.64
CA GLU A 57 10.40 -5.68 -18.50
C GLU A 57 9.62 -6.77 -17.75
N GLU A 58 10.33 -7.60 -17.01
CA GLU A 58 9.74 -8.76 -16.36
C GLU A 58 8.93 -8.36 -15.11
N TYR A 59 9.51 -7.58 -14.21
CA TYR A 59 8.93 -7.30 -12.90
C TYR A 59 8.44 -5.87 -12.72
N GLY A 60 8.79 -4.98 -13.64
CA GLY A 60 8.56 -3.55 -13.51
C GLY A 60 9.41 -2.93 -12.39
N ARG A 61 9.35 -1.62 -12.27
CA ARG A 61 9.96 -0.86 -11.18
C ARG A 61 9.31 0.50 -11.07
N GLY A 62 9.33 1.09 -9.90
CA GLY A 62 8.78 2.41 -9.64
C GLY A 62 9.70 3.26 -8.77
N VAL A 63 9.10 4.15 -8.01
CA VAL A 63 9.73 5.00 -7.00
C VAL A 63 9.13 4.80 -5.60
N CYS A 64 8.19 3.90 -5.47
CA CYS A 64 7.57 3.44 -4.22
C CYS A 64 7.10 4.58 -3.29
N THR A 65 6.38 5.55 -3.84
CA THR A 65 5.79 6.63 -3.04
C THR A 65 4.55 6.19 -2.29
N ALA A 66 3.82 5.21 -2.83
CA ALA A 66 2.72 4.52 -2.18
C ALA A 66 3.08 3.04 -2.06
N ARG A 67 3.16 2.55 -0.84
CA ARG A 67 3.62 1.19 -0.57
C ARG A 67 2.90 0.56 0.60
N SER A 68 3.05 -0.75 0.71
CA SER A 68 2.55 -1.51 1.82
C SER A 68 3.55 -1.58 2.99
N THR A 69 3.01 -1.89 4.16
CA THR A 69 3.78 -2.18 5.37
C THR A 69 4.27 -3.62 5.37
N TRP A 70 5.21 -3.96 6.24
CA TRP A 70 5.62 -5.34 6.51
C TRP A 70 4.44 -6.24 6.88
N TYR A 71 3.50 -5.69 7.65
CA TYR A 71 2.26 -6.38 7.97
C TYR A 71 1.54 -6.88 6.71
N HIS A 72 1.34 -6.02 5.73
CA HIS A 72 0.69 -6.39 4.48
C HIS A 72 1.54 -7.30 3.60
N THR A 73 2.84 -7.07 3.51
CA THR A 73 3.70 -7.86 2.61
C THR A 73 3.98 -9.27 3.12
N HIS A 74 3.92 -9.48 4.45
CA HIS A 74 4.31 -10.74 5.08
C HIS A 74 3.27 -11.26 6.07
N MET A 75 2.86 -10.45 7.07
CA MET A 75 2.13 -10.95 8.23
C MET A 75 0.74 -11.47 7.93
N ILE A 76 -0.02 -10.79 7.07
CA ILE A 76 -1.38 -11.23 6.72
C ILE A 76 -1.40 -12.56 5.94
N TRP A 77 -0.28 -12.97 5.35
CA TRP A 77 -0.14 -14.21 4.58
C TRP A 77 0.36 -15.38 5.42
N THR A 78 0.99 -15.12 6.56
CA THR A 78 1.65 -16.13 7.40
C THR A 78 0.75 -17.30 7.82
N PRO A 79 -0.56 -17.13 8.08
CA PRO A 79 -1.41 -18.24 8.48
C PRO A 79 -1.75 -19.21 7.33
N ASP A 80 -1.52 -18.81 6.08
CA ASP A 80 -2.00 -19.56 4.90
C ASP A 80 -0.97 -19.54 3.76
N ASN A 81 -0.26 -20.64 3.63
CA ASN A 81 0.74 -20.83 2.57
C ASN A 81 0.15 -21.40 1.26
N THR A 82 -1.16 -21.60 1.19
CA THR A 82 -1.84 -22.12 -0.02
C THR A 82 -2.40 -21.00 -0.90
N ASP A 83 -2.45 -19.77 -0.41
CA ASP A 83 -2.99 -18.63 -1.11
C ASP A 83 -2.17 -18.29 -2.37
N LEU A 84 -2.74 -18.55 -3.54
CA LEU A 84 -2.07 -18.32 -4.82
C LEU A 84 -1.71 -16.86 -5.08
N ARG A 85 -2.36 -15.91 -4.41
CA ARG A 85 -2.04 -14.48 -4.55
C ARG A 85 -0.65 -14.13 -4.01
N HIS A 86 -0.16 -14.95 -3.04
CA HIS A 86 1.18 -14.78 -2.45
C HIS A 86 2.14 -15.92 -2.87
N ALA A 87 1.73 -16.79 -3.79
CA ALA A 87 2.60 -17.84 -4.31
C ALA A 87 3.77 -17.25 -5.11
N LYS A 88 4.90 -17.95 -5.10
CA LYS A 88 6.09 -17.58 -5.88
C LYS A 88 5.74 -17.36 -7.36
N GLY A 89 6.15 -16.25 -7.92
CA GLY A 89 5.84 -15.83 -9.29
C GLY A 89 4.55 -14.99 -9.41
N ASN A 90 3.58 -15.14 -8.51
CA ASN A 90 2.45 -14.21 -8.38
C ASN A 90 2.80 -13.04 -7.46
N TRP A 91 3.60 -13.31 -6.45
CA TRP A 91 4.19 -12.32 -5.56
C TRP A 91 5.71 -12.35 -5.75
N ILE A 92 6.31 -11.19 -5.93
CA ILE A 92 7.74 -11.02 -6.08
C ILE A 92 8.31 -10.43 -4.80
N GLU A 93 9.36 -11.07 -4.28
CA GLU A 93 10.17 -10.57 -3.19
C GLU A 93 11.50 -10.03 -3.72
N MET A 94 12.12 -9.09 -3.04
CA MET A 94 13.43 -8.58 -3.43
C MET A 94 14.49 -9.70 -3.47
N THR A 95 14.33 -10.73 -2.65
CA THR A 95 15.20 -11.92 -2.64
C THR A 95 15.02 -12.85 -3.85
N ASP A 96 13.99 -12.67 -4.66
CA ASP A 96 13.82 -13.38 -5.94
C ASP A 96 14.72 -12.79 -7.04
N LEU A 97 15.20 -11.58 -6.84
CA LEU A 97 16.09 -10.88 -7.78
C LEU A 97 17.55 -11.25 -7.55
N VAL A 98 18.39 -11.07 -8.56
CA VAL A 98 19.83 -11.26 -8.47
C VAL A 98 20.57 -9.98 -8.85
N TYR A 99 21.78 -9.78 -8.33
CA TYR A 99 22.67 -8.70 -8.75
C TYR A 99 22.98 -8.85 -10.23
N ASN A 100 22.58 -7.90 -11.07
CA ASN A 100 22.71 -7.98 -12.52
C ASN A 100 23.35 -6.74 -13.15
N ASN A 101 24.07 -5.93 -12.39
CA ASN A 101 24.80 -4.82 -12.93
C ASN A 101 25.90 -5.32 -13.89
N PRO A 102 25.94 -4.91 -15.17
CA PRO A 102 26.94 -5.34 -16.14
C PRO A 102 28.41 -5.07 -15.72
N GLU A 103 28.63 -4.07 -14.88
CA GLU A 103 29.98 -3.78 -14.36
C GLU A 103 30.47 -4.86 -13.37
N LEU A 104 29.56 -5.52 -12.67
CA LEU A 104 29.90 -6.67 -11.83
C LEU A 104 30.36 -7.86 -12.69
N GLU A 105 29.67 -8.09 -13.82
CA GLU A 105 30.06 -9.12 -14.78
C GLU A 105 31.44 -8.86 -15.38
N LYS A 106 31.66 -7.66 -15.94
CA LYS A 106 32.93 -7.24 -16.51
C LYS A 106 34.10 -7.37 -15.53
N SER A 107 33.87 -7.00 -14.28
CA SER A 107 34.90 -7.10 -13.21
C SER A 107 35.04 -8.51 -12.62
N LYS A 108 34.28 -9.50 -13.12
CA LYS A 108 34.20 -10.86 -12.57
C LYS A 108 33.88 -10.88 -11.06
N SER A 109 32.99 -10.00 -10.64
CA SER A 109 32.57 -9.95 -9.23
C SER A 109 31.91 -11.28 -8.82
N PRO A 110 32.24 -11.80 -7.63
CA PRO A 110 31.60 -13.02 -7.12
C PRO A 110 30.08 -12.84 -6.84
N TRP A 111 29.61 -11.60 -6.85
CA TRP A 111 28.22 -11.25 -6.56
C TRP A 111 27.33 -11.23 -7.80
N TYR A 112 27.88 -11.14 -9.01
CA TYR A 112 27.06 -11.19 -10.21
C TYR A 112 26.27 -12.48 -10.28
N GLY A 113 24.96 -12.39 -10.49
CA GLY A 113 24.03 -13.52 -10.53
C GLY A 113 23.66 -14.12 -9.16
N LYS A 114 24.14 -13.55 -8.05
CA LYS A 114 23.74 -13.99 -6.70
C LYS A 114 22.45 -13.29 -6.27
N PRO A 115 21.60 -13.96 -5.46
CA PRO A 115 20.41 -13.33 -4.88
C PRO A 115 20.73 -12.06 -4.12
N LEU A 116 19.82 -11.09 -4.16
CA LEU A 116 19.93 -9.87 -3.37
C LEU A 116 19.98 -10.18 -1.89
N GLN A 117 20.77 -9.40 -1.16
CA GLN A 117 20.85 -9.47 0.29
C GLN A 117 20.40 -8.15 0.90
N PHE A 118 19.63 -8.23 1.98
CA PHE A 118 19.24 -7.06 2.76
C PHE A 118 20.40 -6.55 3.62
N ARG A 119 21.22 -7.48 4.12
CA ARG A 119 22.40 -7.19 4.95
C ARG A 119 23.62 -7.99 4.48
N ASP A 120 24.80 -7.46 4.76
CA ASP A 120 26.05 -8.21 4.63
C ASP A 120 26.29 -9.16 5.83
N ASP A 121 27.40 -9.89 5.79
CA ASP A 121 27.78 -10.84 6.85
C ASP A 121 28.09 -10.17 8.20
N GLN A 122 28.38 -8.87 8.20
CA GLN A 122 28.58 -8.04 9.38
C GLN A 122 27.30 -7.41 9.90
N GLY A 123 26.16 -7.63 9.21
CA GLY A 123 24.85 -7.08 9.58
C GLY A 123 24.59 -5.66 9.06
N ASN A 124 25.48 -5.07 8.26
CA ASN A 124 25.25 -3.75 7.65
C ASN A 124 24.15 -3.83 6.59
N ILE A 125 23.32 -2.81 6.53
CA ILE A 125 22.23 -2.70 5.55
C ILE A 125 22.81 -2.36 4.18
N LEU A 126 22.41 -3.12 3.17
CA LEU A 126 22.85 -2.98 1.78
C LEU A 126 21.85 -2.21 0.90
N VAL A 127 20.86 -1.60 1.50
CA VAL A 127 19.76 -0.88 0.86
C VAL A 127 19.72 0.53 1.38
N ASN A 128 19.67 1.52 0.49
CA ASN A 128 19.72 2.93 0.87
C ASN A 128 18.45 3.38 1.62
N ASP A 129 17.29 2.97 1.17
CA ASP A 129 16.00 3.18 1.86
C ASP A 129 15.29 1.84 2.05
N THR A 130 15.37 1.28 3.26
CA THR A 130 14.81 -0.04 3.59
C THR A 130 13.32 -0.15 3.36
N ILE A 131 12.64 0.98 3.31
CA ILE A 131 11.20 1.04 3.16
C ILE A 131 10.80 1.15 1.69
N ARG A 132 11.51 1.93 0.88
CA ARG A 132 11.16 2.17 -0.54
C ARG A 132 11.78 1.15 -1.49
N ASP A 133 12.90 0.57 -1.13
CA ASP A 133 13.70 -0.25 -2.03
C ASP A 133 13.64 -1.74 -1.68
N TRP A 134 13.04 -2.09 -0.51
CA TRP A 134 12.95 -3.48 -0.05
C TRP A 134 11.51 -3.85 0.32
N VAL A 135 10.67 -4.07 -0.71
CA VAL A 135 9.27 -4.47 -0.54
C VAL A 135 8.93 -5.62 -1.48
N GLY A 136 7.93 -6.44 -1.11
CA GLY A 136 7.30 -7.40 -1.99
C GLY A 136 6.08 -6.80 -2.70
N TRP A 137 5.72 -7.32 -3.87
CA TRP A 137 4.57 -6.85 -4.65
C TRP A 137 3.89 -7.94 -5.45
N PRO A 138 2.55 -7.82 -5.68
CA PRO A 138 1.81 -8.73 -6.53
C PRO A 138 2.09 -8.43 -8.01
N HIS A 139 2.92 -9.25 -8.63
CA HIS A 139 3.43 -9.04 -9.97
C HIS A 139 2.34 -8.74 -11.01
N TYR A 140 1.36 -9.62 -11.13
CA TYR A 140 0.31 -9.48 -12.16
C TYR A 140 -0.69 -8.34 -11.95
N LYS A 141 -0.69 -7.72 -10.76
CA LYS A 141 -1.51 -6.54 -10.51
C LYS A 141 -0.78 -5.25 -10.85
N THR A 142 0.52 -5.22 -10.63
CA THR A 142 1.29 -3.98 -10.62
C THR A 142 2.17 -3.82 -11.84
N ASN A 143 2.52 -4.91 -12.52
CA ASN A 143 3.31 -4.89 -13.75
C ASN A 143 2.61 -5.68 -14.86
N ILE A 144 1.63 -5.07 -15.51
CA ILE A 144 1.10 -5.60 -16.77
C ILE A 144 2.08 -5.15 -17.85
N ALA A 145 2.67 -6.13 -18.55
CA ALA A 145 3.63 -5.86 -19.60
C ALA A 145 3.01 -4.95 -20.68
N ASP A 146 3.64 -3.83 -20.94
CA ASP A 146 3.24 -2.93 -22.01
C ASP A 146 3.76 -3.44 -23.35
N GLN A 147 2.96 -3.33 -24.38
CA GLN A 147 3.32 -3.76 -25.73
C GLN A 147 4.39 -2.85 -26.40
N LYS A 148 4.53 -1.61 -25.93
CA LYS A 148 5.41 -0.61 -26.58
C LYS A 148 6.42 0.06 -25.66
N ASP A 149 6.14 0.18 -24.37
CA ASP A 149 7.06 0.80 -23.40
C ASP A 149 6.91 0.17 -22.01
N SER A 150 7.74 -0.81 -21.74
CA SER A 150 7.82 -1.48 -20.43
C SER A 150 8.57 -0.66 -19.39
N TRP A 151 8.82 0.62 -19.64
CA TRP A 151 9.68 1.41 -18.80
C TRP A 151 9.07 1.77 -17.44
N TRP A 152 9.91 2.15 -16.52
CA TRP A 152 9.61 2.34 -15.09
C TRP A 152 8.54 3.39 -14.77
N ARG A 153 8.19 4.26 -15.70
CA ARG A 153 7.28 5.38 -15.43
C ARG A 153 5.80 5.05 -15.47
N GLY A 154 5.43 3.92 -15.93
CA GLY A 154 4.02 3.60 -16.07
C GLY A 154 3.80 2.45 -17.02
N GLY A 155 2.71 2.43 -17.72
CA GLY A 155 2.32 1.44 -18.68
C GLY A 155 0.92 1.74 -19.20
N TRP A 156 0.63 1.16 -20.33
CA TRP A 156 -0.65 1.28 -21.04
C TRP A 156 -1.54 0.11 -20.68
N ALA A 157 -2.02 0.08 -19.45
CA ALA A 157 -2.85 -1.00 -18.96
C ALA A 157 -4.14 -0.49 -18.34
N ASP A 158 -5.24 -1.17 -18.63
CA ASP A 158 -6.51 -0.88 -18.02
C ASP A 158 -6.42 -1.07 -16.50
N TRP A 159 -6.97 -0.14 -15.74
CA TRP A 159 -6.97 -0.18 -14.29
C TRP A 159 -8.36 -0.39 -13.72
N TYR A 160 -8.48 -1.34 -12.79
CA TYR A 160 -9.76 -1.62 -12.13
C TYR A 160 -10.13 -0.51 -11.15
N VAL A 161 -11.36 0.01 -11.26
CA VAL A 161 -11.94 0.92 -10.28
C VAL A 161 -12.84 0.15 -9.33
N PHE A 162 -13.72 -0.70 -9.88
CA PHE A 162 -14.60 -1.58 -9.10
C PHE A 162 -14.69 -2.97 -9.73
N ARG A 163 -14.72 -3.98 -8.91
CA ARG A 163 -14.96 -5.37 -9.33
C ARG A 163 -15.73 -6.16 -8.28
N LEU A 164 -16.29 -7.30 -8.70
CA LEU A 164 -17.20 -8.11 -7.89
C LEU A 164 -16.61 -8.55 -6.54
N ALA A 165 -15.30 -8.80 -6.46
CA ALA A 165 -14.64 -9.15 -5.20
C ALA A 165 -14.84 -8.07 -4.12
N GLU A 166 -14.77 -6.78 -4.49
CA GLU A 166 -15.05 -5.69 -3.56
C GLU A 166 -16.50 -5.72 -3.06
N THR A 167 -17.47 -6.02 -3.94
CA THR A 167 -18.88 -6.13 -3.58
C THR A 167 -19.10 -7.24 -2.54
N TYR A 168 -18.47 -8.40 -2.71
CA TYR A 168 -18.51 -9.46 -1.72
C TYR A 168 -17.96 -9.02 -0.37
N LEU A 169 -16.79 -8.39 -0.37
CA LEU A 169 -16.11 -7.94 0.86
C LEU A 169 -16.86 -6.80 1.56
N LEU A 170 -17.49 -5.88 0.81
CA LEU A 170 -18.37 -4.85 1.39
C LEU A 170 -19.64 -5.47 2.02
N ARG A 171 -20.22 -6.49 1.38
CA ARG A 171 -21.38 -7.18 1.93
C ARG A 171 -21.01 -7.99 3.18
N ALA A 172 -19.86 -8.66 3.17
CA ALA A 172 -19.33 -9.35 4.33
C ALA A 172 -19.12 -8.38 5.50
N GLU A 173 -18.54 -7.21 5.24
CA GLU A 173 -18.39 -6.15 6.24
C GLU A 173 -19.74 -5.74 6.85
N ALA A 174 -20.75 -5.51 5.99
CA ALA A 174 -22.07 -5.15 6.46
C ALA A 174 -22.70 -6.22 7.36
N TYR A 175 -22.47 -7.51 7.07
CA TYR A 175 -22.90 -8.59 7.93
C TYR A 175 -22.15 -8.60 9.28
N VAL A 176 -20.84 -8.34 9.28
CA VAL A 176 -20.08 -8.21 10.54
C VAL A 176 -20.62 -7.05 11.38
N TRP A 177 -20.89 -5.89 10.77
CA TRP A 177 -21.49 -4.74 11.49
C TRP A 177 -22.87 -5.06 12.05
N LYS A 178 -23.65 -5.89 11.37
CA LYS A 178 -24.96 -6.33 11.83
C LYS A 178 -24.87 -7.25 13.05
N GLY A 179 -23.84 -8.07 13.11
CA GLY A 179 -23.56 -8.97 14.22
C GLY A 179 -24.52 -10.17 14.29
N GLY A 180 -24.27 -11.04 15.26
CA GLY A 180 -24.97 -12.31 15.44
C GLY A 180 -24.42 -13.43 14.55
N MET A 181 -24.44 -14.66 15.06
CA MET A 181 -23.75 -15.81 14.44
C MET A 181 -24.22 -16.08 12.99
N ASP A 182 -25.52 -15.96 12.70
CA ASP A 182 -26.05 -16.15 11.36
C ASP A 182 -25.49 -15.12 10.34
N ASN A 183 -25.30 -13.88 10.78
CA ASN A 183 -24.68 -12.85 9.93
C ASN A 183 -23.19 -13.06 9.79
N LEU A 184 -22.51 -13.50 10.85
CA LEU A 184 -21.07 -13.82 10.77
C LEU A 184 -20.84 -15.01 9.82
N GLN A 185 -21.73 -16.01 9.79
CA GLN A 185 -21.68 -17.08 8.79
C GLN A 185 -21.81 -16.55 7.37
N LYS A 186 -22.79 -15.66 7.12
CA LYS A 186 -22.94 -15.01 5.80
C LYS A 186 -21.73 -14.18 5.41
N ALA A 187 -21.08 -13.52 6.39
CA ALA A 187 -19.83 -12.80 6.14
C ALA A 187 -18.71 -13.75 5.74
N ALA A 188 -18.57 -14.89 6.44
CA ALA A 188 -17.59 -15.91 6.10
C ALA A 188 -17.86 -16.49 4.70
N ASP A 189 -19.12 -16.79 4.35
CA ASP A 189 -19.49 -17.31 3.03
C ASP A 189 -19.04 -16.34 1.91
N ASP A 190 -19.29 -15.04 2.07
CA ASP A 190 -18.88 -14.02 1.09
C ASP A 190 -17.36 -13.88 0.97
N VAL A 191 -16.64 -13.86 2.09
CA VAL A 191 -15.18 -13.84 2.10
C VAL A 191 -14.62 -15.09 1.44
N ASN A 192 -15.22 -16.26 1.69
CA ASN A 192 -14.77 -17.52 1.14
C ASN A 192 -14.99 -17.63 -0.38
N GLU A 193 -15.95 -16.91 -0.97
CA GLU A 193 -16.02 -16.80 -2.44
C GLU A 193 -14.73 -16.22 -3.04
N VAL A 194 -14.17 -15.20 -2.40
CA VAL A 194 -12.91 -14.59 -2.81
C VAL A 194 -11.74 -15.54 -2.55
N ARG A 195 -11.71 -16.18 -1.38
CA ARG A 195 -10.62 -17.05 -0.94
C ARG A 195 -10.55 -18.37 -1.74
N ARG A 196 -11.67 -18.99 -2.05
CA ARG A 196 -11.72 -20.20 -2.89
C ARG A 196 -11.11 -19.98 -4.27
N ARG A 197 -11.38 -18.83 -4.89
CA ARG A 197 -10.76 -18.47 -6.16
C ARG A 197 -9.23 -18.42 -6.07
N ALA A 198 -8.71 -17.98 -4.93
CA ALA A 198 -7.28 -17.90 -4.65
C ALA A 198 -6.69 -19.19 -4.06
N GLN A 199 -7.47 -20.25 -3.92
CA GLN A 199 -7.10 -21.53 -3.28
C GLN A 199 -6.61 -21.32 -1.82
N ALA A 200 -7.04 -20.24 -1.19
CA ALA A 200 -6.73 -19.94 0.19
C ALA A 200 -7.65 -20.72 1.15
N SER A 201 -7.18 -20.97 2.36
CA SER A 201 -7.96 -21.63 3.41
C SER A 201 -9.22 -20.83 3.73
N GLU A 202 -10.36 -21.50 3.91
CA GLU A 202 -11.63 -20.85 4.22
C GLU A 202 -11.70 -20.40 5.68
N PHE A 203 -12.39 -19.30 5.92
CA PHE A 203 -12.72 -18.80 7.25
C PHE A 203 -14.06 -19.37 7.73
N THR A 204 -14.20 -19.42 9.07
CA THR A 204 -15.47 -19.73 9.76
C THR A 204 -16.15 -18.46 10.26
N ALA A 205 -17.39 -18.58 10.72
CA ALA A 205 -18.09 -17.46 11.35
C ALA A 205 -17.33 -16.86 12.54
N ASN A 206 -16.58 -17.69 13.29
CA ASN A 206 -15.81 -17.23 14.45
C ASN A 206 -14.59 -16.37 14.07
N ASP A 207 -14.12 -16.47 12.84
CA ASP A 207 -12.98 -15.69 12.34
C ASP A 207 -13.40 -14.30 11.88
N MET A 208 -14.71 -14.03 11.77
CA MET A 208 -15.24 -12.80 11.15
C MET A 208 -15.22 -11.63 12.11
N THR A 209 -14.28 -10.74 11.89
CA THR A 209 -14.14 -9.42 12.53
C THR A 209 -13.95 -8.34 11.45
N ILE A 210 -14.07 -7.07 11.85
CA ILE A 210 -13.74 -5.96 10.92
C ILE A 210 -12.27 -6.04 10.49
N ARG A 211 -11.35 -6.46 11.36
CA ARG A 211 -9.93 -6.64 10.97
C ARG A 211 -9.75 -7.77 9.97
N THR A 212 -10.43 -8.89 10.13
CA THR A 212 -10.41 -10.00 9.18
C THR A 212 -10.86 -9.54 7.78
N ILE A 213 -11.94 -8.74 7.74
CA ILE A 213 -12.41 -8.14 6.47
C ILE A 213 -11.37 -7.18 5.90
N LEU A 214 -10.78 -6.30 6.72
CA LEU A 214 -9.74 -5.37 6.28
C LEU A 214 -8.49 -6.10 5.77
N ASP A 215 -8.10 -7.21 6.39
CA ASP A 215 -6.98 -8.02 5.94
C ASP A 215 -7.29 -8.72 4.61
N GLU A 216 -8.50 -9.26 4.45
CA GLU A 216 -8.89 -9.87 3.17
C GLU A 216 -9.01 -8.83 2.06
N ARG A 217 -9.54 -7.64 2.35
CA ARG A 217 -9.50 -6.51 1.40
C ARG A 217 -8.06 -6.12 1.06
N ALA A 218 -7.14 -6.15 2.03
CA ALA A 218 -5.72 -5.88 1.77
C ALA A 218 -5.09 -6.92 0.82
N ARG A 219 -5.40 -8.22 0.99
CA ARG A 219 -4.93 -9.28 0.09
C ARG A 219 -5.52 -9.15 -1.32
N GLU A 220 -6.84 -8.94 -1.39
CA GLU A 220 -7.59 -9.00 -2.64
C GLU A 220 -7.55 -7.70 -3.44
N LEU A 221 -7.65 -6.54 -2.75
CA LEU A 221 -7.81 -5.22 -3.38
C LEU A 221 -6.54 -4.36 -3.29
N TYR A 222 -5.39 -5.00 -3.08
CA TYR A 222 -4.11 -4.31 -3.03
C TYR A 222 -3.90 -3.43 -4.27
N TYR A 223 -3.62 -2.15 -4.07
CA TYR A 223 -3.54 -1.07 -5.06
C TYR A 223 -4.83 -0.73 -5.83
N GLU A 224 -5.92 -1.44 -5.60
CA GLU A 224 -7.21 -1.11 -6.18
C GLU A 224 -8.04 -0.26 -5.20
N GLU A 225 -7.87 -0.50 -3.91
CA GLU A 225 -8.58 0.19 -2.83
C GLU A 225 -7.74 1.33 -2.24
N PRO A 226 -8.31 2.56 -2.08
CA PRO A 226 -7.65 3.64 -1.35
C PRO A 226 -7.70 3.37 0.17
N ARG A 227 -6.76 2.62 0.68
CA ARG A 227 -6.75 2.10 2.07
C ARG A 227 -6.96 3.18 3.14
N LYS A 228 -6.40 4.39 2.97
CA LYS A 228 -6.63 5.48 3.93
C LYS A 228 -8.12 5.84 4.01
N THR A 229 -8.81 5.93 2.88
CA THR A 229 -10.24 6.25 2.83
C THR A 229 -11.07 5.18 3.54
N GLU A 230 -10.75 3.91 3.30
CA GLU A 230 -11.44 2.78 3.94
C GLU A 230 -11.22 2.76 5.45
N LEU A 231 -10.00 2.93 5.92
CA LEU A 231 -9.73 2.99 7.36
C LEU A 231 -10.40 4.21 8.02
N THR A 232 -10.46 5.35 7.33
CA THR A 232 -11.19 6.54 7.80
C THR A 232 -12.68 6.25 7.90
N ARG A 233 -13.28 5.61 6.88
CA ARG A 233 -14.69 5.21 6.88
C ARG A 233 -15.02 4.28 8.05
N ILE A 234 -14.20 3.26 8.29
CA ILE A 234 -14.35 2.34 9.43
C ILE A 234 -14.22 3.09 10.76
N ALA A 235 -13.26 4.02 10.87
CA ALA A 235 -13.10 4.83 12.07
C ALA A 235 -14.35 5.67 12.38
N PHE A 236 -14.97 6.26 11.35
CA PHE A 236 -16.25 6.96 11.51
C PHE A 236 -17.39 6.03 11.97
N ILE A 237 -17.46 4.82 11.45
CA ILE A 237 -18.51 3.86 11.86
C ILE A 237 -18.33 3.51 13.33
N TYR A 238 -17.12 3.19 13.78
CA TYR A 238 -16.85 2.92 15.19
C TYR A 238 -17.22 4.12 16.08
N ALA A 239 -16.76 5.32 15.72
CA ALA A 239 -17.00 6.52 16.50
C ALA A 239 -18.50 6.90 16.59
N LYS A 240 -19.25 6.73 15.49
CA LYS A 240 -20.68 7.03 15.45
C LYS A 240 -21.54 5.98 16.14
N THR A 241 -21.11 4.73 16.16
CA THR A 241 -21.91 3.63 16.73
C THR A 241 -21.53 3.28 18.16
N GLY A 242 -20.35 3.71 18.62
CA GLY A 242 -19.81 3.34 19.93
C GLY A 242 -19.54 1.84 20.08
N LYS A 243 -19.55 1.07 18.98
CA LYS A 243 -19.24 -0.35 19.02
C LYS A 243 -17.81 -0.60 19.48
N VAL A 244 -17.65 -1.68 20.21
CA VAL A 244 -16.32 -2.14 20.67
C VAL A 244 -15.59 -2.82 19.52
N ASP A 245 -14.29 -2.49 19.32
CA ASP A 245 -13.47 -3.20 18.36
C ASP A 245 -13.05 -4.59 18.88
N ASP A 246 -12.39 -5.38 18.04
CA ASP A 246 -11.92 -6.73 18.37
C ASP A 246 -10.82 -6.76 19.46
N LYS A 247 -10.27 -5.61 19.85
CA LYS A 247 -9.32 -5.43 20.95
C LYS A 247 -9.95 -4.80 22.20
N GLY A 248 -11.26 -4.66 22.25
CA GLY A 248 -11.98 -4.12 23.41
C GLY A 248 -11.96 -2.59 23.51
N ARG A 249 -11.61 -1.87 22.45
CA ARG A 249 -11.55 -0.40 22.44
C ARG A 249 -12.84 0.20 21.92
N THR A 250 -13.19 1.39 22.43
CA THR A 250 -14.34 2.19 22.00
C THR A 250 -13.87 3.57 21.56
N TYR A 251 -14.65 4.17 20.67
CA TYR A 251 -14.37 5.45 20.04
C TYR A 251 -15.66 6.28 19.99
N ASP A 252 -15.51 7.61 19.95
CA ASP A 252 -16.61 8.57 19.85
C ASP A 252 -16.26 9.69 18.87
N MET A 253 -17.25 10.52 18.54
CA MET A 253 -17.07 11.64 17.60
C MET A 253 -16.46 12.87 18.26
N GLU A 254 -16.60 13.04 19.58
CA GLU A 254 -16.10 14.20 20.33
C GLU A 254 -14.56 14.22 20.31
N HIS A 255 -13.94 13.05 20.46
CA HIS A 255 -12.48 12.89 20.50
C HIS A 255 -11.90 12.32 19.18
N PHE A 256 -12.64 12.42 18.07
CA PHE A 256 -12.30 11.70 16.83
C PHE A 256 -10.91 12.00 16.28
N THR A 257 -10.40 13.22 16.44
CA THR A 257 -9.05 13.59 16.01
C THR A 257 -7.95 13.29 17.03
N GLU A 258 -8.33 12.82 18.23
CA GLU A 258 -7.42 12.52 19.33
C GLU A 258 -7.31 10.99 19.58
N LYS A 259 -8.41 10.26 19.34
CA LYS A 259 -8.51 8.82 19.54
C LYS A 259 -9.47 8.21 18.53
N ASN A 260 -8.98 7.33 17.67
CA ASN A 260 -9.81 6.70 16.64
C ASN A 260 -9.25 5.35 16.18
N PHE A 261 -10.10 4.54 15.57
CA PHE A 261 -9.74 3.21 15.05
C PHE A 261 -8.65 3.29 13.96
N PHE A 262 -8.65 4.32 13.12
CA PHE A 262 -7.63 4.50 12.07
C PHE A 262 -6.22 4.50 12.65
N TYR A 263 -5.99 5.35 13.65
CA TYR A 263 -4.68 5.46 14.30
C TYR A 263 -4.30 4.17 15.03
N ASP A 264 -5.21 3.65 15.84
CA ASP A 264 -4.96 2.46 16.65
C ASP A 264 -4.69 1.24 15.79
N HIS A 265 -5.46 1.05 14.68
CA HIS A 265 -5.22 -0.05 13.75
C HIS A 265 -3.83 0.04 13.10
N ILE A 266 -3.42 1.25 12.65
CA ILE A 266 -2.09 1.45 12.07
C ILE A 266 -1.00 1.19 13.11
N MET A 267 -1.15 1.70 14.35
CA MET A 267 -0.16 1.49 15.43
C MET A 267 -0.06 0.03 15.85
N ASP A 268 -1.14 -0.73 15.76
CA ASP A 268 -1.14 -2.18 16.05
C ASP A 268 -0.27 -2.99 15.08
N VAL A 269 -0.12 -2.53 13.84
CA VAL A 269 0.49 -3.32 12.75
C VAL A 269 1.73 -2.67 12.12
N THR A 270 2.07 -1.43 12.48
CA THR A 270 3.21 -0.73 11.87
C THR A 270 4.54 -1.18 12.46
N GLU A 271 5.54 -1.29 11.60
CA GLU A 271 6.94 -1.53 11.99
C GLU A 271 7.80 -0.26 11.94
N PHE A 272 7.28 0.86 11.41
CA PHE A 272 8.08 2.07 11.19
C PHE A 272 7.47 3.37 11.74
N TYR A 273 6.14 3.58 11.68
CA TYR A 273 5.55 4.80 12.25
C TYR A 273 5.76 4.88 13.75
N ASN A 274 6.30 6.01 14.22
CA ASN A 274 6.62 6.27 15.63
C ASN A 274 7.61 5.24 16.27
N LYS A 275 8.41 4.55 15.45
CA LYS A 275 9.40 3.55 15.87
C LYS A 275 10.85 4.02 15.72
N GLY A 276 11.07 5.31 15.48
CA GLY A 276 12.42 5.86 15.28
C GLY A 276 13.03 5.58 13.89
N VAL A 277 12.25 5.04 12.95
CA VAL A 277 12.70 4.80 11.58
C VAL A 277 12.72 6.11 10.79
N LYS A 278 13.78 6.32 10.02
CA LYS A 278 13.97 7.53 9.21
C LYS A 278 13.86 7.21 7.72
N THR A 279 13.40 8.20 6.96
CA THR A 279 13.50 8.22 5.50
C THR A 279 14.98 8.40 5.08
N SER A 280 15.28 8.15 3.82
CA SER A 280 16.60 8.48 3.23
C SER A 280 16.96 9.98 3.35
N ALA A 281 15.96 10.86 3.48
CA ALA A 281 16.14 12.30 3.73
C ALA A 281 16.36 12.65 5.22
N GLY A 282 16.38 11.66 6.12
CA GLY A 282 16.63 11.84 7.55
C GLY A 282 15.42 12.19 8.40
N ASN A 283 14.23 12.36 7.82
CA ASN A 283 13.00 12.64 8.55
C ASN A 283 12.43 11.37 9.19
N TYR A 284 11.85 11.48 10.39
CA TYR A 284 11.18 10.35 11.02
C TYR A 284 9.83 10.06 10.38
N TYR A 285 9.49 8.78 10.26
CA TYR A 285 8.13 8.36 9.97
C TYR A 285 7.27 8.53 11.22
N THR A 286 6.37 9.50 11.18
CA THR A 286 5.46 9.82 12.30
C THR A 286 4.00 9.65 11.89
N MET A 287 3.17 9.27 12.84
CA MET A 287 1.72 9.19 12.72
C MET A 287 1.09 9.79 13.97
N ALA A 288 0.00 10.51 13.79
CA ALA A 288 -0.80 11.05 14.86
C ALA A 288 -2.29 10.76 14.63
N PRO A 289 -3.13 10.72 15.66
CA PRO A 289 -4.56 10.39 15.53
C PRO A 289 -5.31 11.30 14.55
N HIS A 290 -4.99 12.60 14.49
CA HIS A 290 -5.62 13.55 13.58
C HIS A 290 -5.35 13.25 12.09
N HIS A 291 -4.37 12.40 11.76
CA HIS A 291 -4.13 11.95 10.39
C HIS A 291 -5.28 11.07 9.83
N VAL A 292 -6.26 10.72 10.62
CA VAL A 292 -7.52 10.12 10.16
C VAL A 292 -8.23 11.03 9.15
N LEU A 293 -8.09 12.34 9.29
CA LEU A 293 -8.59 13.33 8.34
C LEU A 293 -7.42 13.92 7.51
N TRP A 294 -7.76 14.60 6.43
CA TRP A 294 -6.82 15.37 5.63
C TRP A 294 -6.77 16.83 6.11
N PRO A 295 -5.63 17.52 6.01
CA PRO A 295 -5.59 18.97 6.22
C PRO A 295 -6.32 19.70 5.10
N ILE A 296 -6.93 20.82 5.44
CA ILE A 296 -7.35 21.80 4.43
C ILE A 296 -6.10 22.48 3.87
N ALA A 297 -5.99 22.60 2.57
CA ALA A 297 -4.83 23.24 1.95
C ALA A 297 -4.71 24.70 2.43
N LEU A 298 -3.53 25.11 2.91
CA LEU A 298 -3.31 26.44 3.48
C LEU A 298 -3.62 27.57 2.49
N ASN A 299 -3.36 27.37 1.20
CA ASN A 299 -3.73 28.33 0.17
C ASN A 299 -5.25 28.48 0.02
N ALA A 300 -6.03 27.41 0.20
CA ALA A 300 -7.49 27.50 0.19
C ALA A 300 -8.01 28.33 1.36
N ILE A 301 -7.38 28.22 2.53
CA ILE A 301 -7.70 29.04 3.71
C ILE A 301 -7.31 30.49 3.46
N SER A 302 -6.07 30.76 3.01
CA SER A 302 -5.52 32.12 2.91
C SER A 302 -6.09 32.92 1.73
N THR A 303 -6.56 32.28 0.68
CA THR A 303 -7.18 32.97 -0.48
C THR A 303 -8.68 33.20 -0.32
N ASN A 304 -9.31 32.58 0.67
CA ASN A 304 -10.72 32.83 0.97
C ASN A 304 -10.88 34.18 1.70
N VAL A 305 -11.49 35.16 1.01
CA VAL A 305 -11.68 36.52 1.52
C VAL A 305 -13.14 36.82 1.96
N GLN A 306 -14.04 35.85 1.80
CA GLN A 306 -15.47 36.03 2.06
C GLN A 306 -15.97 35.31 3.31
N GLY A 307 -15.12 34.54 3.98
CA GLY A 307 -15.47 33.81 5.17
C GLY A 307 -14.25 33.22 5.85
N HIS A 308 -14.44 32.58 6.99
CA HIS A 308 -13.40 31.87 7.72
C HIS A 308 -13.49 30.37 7.43
N ILE A 309 -12.37 29.77 7.04
CA ILE A 309 -12.25 28.31 6.88
C ILE A 309 -11.38 27.78 8.01
N ASN A 310 -11.97 26.98 8.89
CA ASN A 310 -11.23 26.31 9.94
C ASN A 310 -10.33 25.20 9.37
N GLN A 311 -9.13 25.09 9.90
CA GLN A 311 -8.23 23.97 9.60
C GLN A 311 -8.70 22.71 10.35
N THR A 312 -8.44 21.54 9.79
CA THR A 312 -8.64 20.27 10.49
C THR A 312 -7.83 20.27 11.80
N PRO A 313 -8.44 19.94 12.95
CA PRO A 313 -7.74 19.89 14.24
C PRO A 313 -6.47 19.05 14.21
N GLY A 314 -5.42 19.51 14.85
CA GLY A 314 -4.11 18.85 14.91
C GLY A 314 -3.12 19.22 13.78
N TYR A 315 -3.58 19.87 12.72
CA TYR A 315 -2.71 20.39 11.66
C TYR A 315 -2.34 21.85 11.89
N THR A 316 -1.20 22.28 11.34
CA THR A 316 -0.72 23.66 11.38
C THR A 316 -1.80 24.63 10.89
N GLY A 317 -2.10 25.65 11.66
CA GLY A 317 -3.15 26.62 11.40
C GLY A 317 -4.45 26.34 12.17
N SER A 318 -4.60 25.15 12.78
CA SER A 318 -5.80 24.85 13.58
C SER A 318 -5.90 25.65 14.89
N GLU A 319 -4.80 26.21 15.35
CA GLU A 319 -4.75 27.16 16.48
C GLU A 319 -5.51 28.48 16.20
N ASN A 320 -5.81 28.76 14.93
CA ASN A 320 -6.57 29.93 14.51
C ASN A 320 -8.06 29.61 14.23
N ASN A 321 -8.50 28.41 14.52
CA ASN A 321 -9.90 28.00 14.33
C ASN A 321 -10.83 28.84 15.21
N ILE A 322 -11.99 29.17 14.66
CA ILE A 322 -13.08 29.86 15.38
C ILE A 322 -14.27 28.90 15.53
N GLU A 323 -15.14 29.19 16.47
CA GLU A 323 -16.40 28.46 16.61
C GLU A 323 -17.21 28.52 15.31
N PRO A 324 -17.74 27.38 14.83
CA PRO A 324 -18.62 27.37 13.67
C PRO A 324 -19.83 28.28 13.90
N LEU A 325 -20.26 28.97 12.84
CA LEU A 325 -21.51 29.71 12.91
C LEU A 325 -22.67 28.74 13.15
N ASP A 326 -23.45 29.02 14.17
CA ASP A 326 -24.73 28.30 14.37
C ASP A 326 -25.69 28.73 13.26
N ILE A 327 -25.96 27.83 12.33
CA ILE A 327 -26.94 28.02 11.26
C ILE A 327 -28.22 27.34 11.74
N SER A 328 -28.87 27.95 12.74
CA SER A 328 -30.20 27.54 13.20
C SER A 328 -31.31 27.96 12.23
#